data_02b2c504ebe1117b6006348105b4c83a
#
_entry.id   02b2c504ebe1117b6006348105b4c83a
#
_cell.length_a   1.000
_cell.length_b   1.000
_cell.length_c   1.000
_cell.angle_alpha   90.00
_cell.angle_beta   90.00
_cell.angle_gamma   90.00
#
_symmetry.space_group_name_H-M   'P 1'
#
loop_
_entity.id
_entity.type
_entity.pdbx_description
1 polymer ?
#
loop_
_entity_poly.entity_id
_entity_poly.type
_entity_poly.pdbx_seq_one_letter_code
_entity_poly.pdbx_strand_id
1 'polypeptide(L)'
;IPETLTDLPKDIDAIIFTLGSDGQGRIGARAIDYGGVRNILRIFMDTPVRIALMTTIGVTERLSSWNQRTEVHDWKRRSERLVRASGHIYTIVRPGWFDYNNDDEHRIVMLQGDRRHAGTPEDGVISREQIAQVLVTALSNDAAKNKTFELVAERGEAQQDLTPLFAELRNDNPQKNDGVFDIDNMPLTEEPECVINDLNLYSKNSKI
;
A
#
# COMPACT_ATOMS: atom_id res chain seq x y z
N ILE A 1 -19.96 7.28 3.80
CA ILE A 1 -19.80 6.36 2.66
C ILE A 1 -20.60 6.94 1.50
N PRO A 2 -20.02 7.10 0.29
CA PRO A 2 -20.78 7.50 -0.88
C PRO A 2 -21.95 6.52 -1.17
N GLU A 3 -23.09 7.04 -1.55
CA GLU A 3 -24.28 6.22 -1.86
C GLU A 3 -24.00 5.15 -2.93
N THR A 4 -23.12 5.45 -3.89
CA THR A 4 -22.71 4.53 -4.95
C THR A 4 -21.97 3.27 -4.46
N LEU A 5 -21.53 3.23 -3.21
CA LEU A 5 -20.83 2.09 -2.61
C LEU A 5 -21.74 1.22 -1.72
N THR A 6 -23.00 1.59 -1.55
CA THR A 6 -23.93 0.83 -0.68
C THR A 6 -24.33 -0.52 -1.27
N ASP A 7 -24.28 -0.65 -2.60
CA ASP A 7 -24.72 -1.83 -3.34
C ASP A 7 -23.56 -2.82 -3.65
N LEU A 8 -22.39 -2.62 -3.02
CA LEU A 8 -21.29 -3.58 -3.19
C LEU A 8 -21.68 -4.95 -2.61
N PRO A 9 -21.31 -6.04 -3.31
CA PRO A 9 -21.46 -7.39 -2.76
C PRO A 9 -20.75 -7.49 -1.41
N LYS A 10 -21.39 -8.15 -0.43
CA LYS A 10 -20.83 -8.33 0.91
C LYS A 10 -20.19 -9.71 1.10
N ASP A 11 -20.38 -10.59 0.13
CA ASP A 11 -19.87 -11.97 0.10
C ASP A 11 -18.53 -12.08 -0.66
N ILE A 12 -17.65 -11.11 -0.47
CA ILE A 12 -16.31 -11.10 -1.05
C ILE A 12 -15.27 -11.54 -0.03
N ASP A 13 -14.24 -12.26 -0.50
CA ASP A 13 -13.15 -12.77 0.34
C ASP A 13 -11.91 -11.87 0.29
N ALA A 14 -11.74 -11.09 -0.77
CA ALA A 14 -10.54 -10.30 -0.99
C ALA A 14 -10.80 -9.00 -1.73
N ILE A 15 -9.93 -8.02 -1.48
CA ILE A 15 -9.95 -6.69 -2.12
C ILE A 15 -8.55 -6.33 -2.60
N ILE A 16 -8.44 -5.90 -3.85
CA ILE A 16 -7.22 -5.27 -4.37
C ILE A 16 -7.49 -3.79 -4.58
N PHE A 17 -6.70 -2.93 -3.95
CA PHE A 17 -6.72 -1.49 -4.17
C PHE A 17 -5.61 -1.09 -5.14
N THR A 18 -5.98 -0.57 -6.29
CA THR A 18 -5.07 -0.01 -7.31
C THR A 18 -5.41 1.46 -7.61
N LEU A 19 -5.91 2.17 -6.62
CA LEU A 19 -6.37 3.54 -6.74
C LEU A 19 -5.21 4.52 -6.93
N GLY A 20 -5.45 5.56 -7.73
CA GLY A 20 -4.54 6.66 -7.91
C GLY A 20 -5.26 7.93 -8.37
N SER A 21 -4.85 9.07 -7.83
CA SER A 21 -5.48 10.38 -8.09
C SER A 21 -5.08 11.00 -9.43
N ASP A 22 -4.17 10.39 -10.17
CA ASP A 22 -3.77 10.75 -11.54
C ASP A 22 -3.62 12.28 -11.78
N GLY A 23 -2.73 12.89 -11.01
CA GLY A 23 -2.40 14.32 -11.19
C GLY A 23 -3.42 15.32 -10.64
N GLN A 24 -4.48 14.88 -9.95
CA GLN A 24 -5.51 15.78 -9.36
C GLN A 24 -5.02 16.56 -8.12
N GLY A 25 -3.71 16.52 -7.82
CA GLY A 25 -3.11 17.25 -6.71
C GLY A 25 -3.63 16.83 -5.34
N ARG A 26 -3.55 17.75 -4.36
CA ARG A 26 -3.91 17.48 -2.95
C ARG A 26 -5.34 17.01 -2.76
N ILE A 27 -6.27 17.59 -3.52
CA ILE A 27 -7.71 17.24 -3.41
C ILE A 27 -7.93 15.81 -3.87
N GLY A 28 -7.38 15.44 -5.04
CA GLY A 28 -7.47 14.08 -5.56
C GLY A 28 -6.75 13.07 -4.67
N ALA A 29 -5.55 13.39 -4.19
CA ALA A 29 -4.79 12.56 -3.28
C ALA A 29 -5.61 12.22 -2.01
N ARG A 30 -6.19 13.23 -1.36
CA ARG A 30 -7.05 13.03 -0.20
C ARG A 30 -8.33 12.25 -0.51
N ALA A 31 -8.99 12.58 -1.62
CA ALA A 31 -10.30 12.00 -1.95
C ALA A 31 -10.19 10.56 -2.47
N ILE A 32 -9.18 10.26 -3.29
CA ILE A 32 -9.03 9.00 -4.01
C ILE A 32 -8.03 8.09 -3.31
N ASP A 33 -6.75 8.53 -3.16
CA ASP A 33 -5.71 7.67 -2.58
C ASP A 33 -6.00 7.29 -1.13
N TYR A 34 -6.62 8.19 -0.36
CA TYR A 34 -7.02 7.94 1.02
C TYR A 34 -8.51 7.63 1.16
N GLY A 35 -9.37 8.51 0.65
CA GLY A 35 -10.82 8.44 0.83
C GLY A 35 -11.45 7.20 0.20
N GLY A 36 -10.92 6.75 -0.95
CA GLY A 36 -11.34 5.51 -1.59
C GLY A 36 -11.09 4.30 -0.70
N VAL A 37 -9.87 4.16 -0.18
CA VAL A 37 -9.50 3.07 0.75
C VAL A 37 -10.34 3.13 2.02
N ARG A 38 -10.43 4.30 2.66
CA ARG A 38 -11.23 4.51 3.87
C ARG A 38 -12.70 4.09 3.69
N ASN A 39 -13.32 4.48 2.57
CA ASN A 39 -14.73 4.19 2.33
C ASN A 39 -15.01 2.68 2.19
N ILE A 40 -14.14 1.97 1.49
CA ILE A 40 -14.24 0.51 1.33
C ILE A 40 -13.98 -0.19 2.67
N LEU A 41 -12.93 0.19 3.41
CA LEU A 41 -12.67 -0.39 4.73
C LEU A 41 -13.84 -0.22 5.71
N ARG A 42 -14.58 0.89 5.62
CA ARG A 42 -15.79 1.09 6.44
C ARG A 42 -16.93 0.15 6.09
N ILE A 43 -17.07 -0.22 4.81
CA ILE A 43 -18.11 -1.16 4.36
C ILE A 43 -17.84 -2.57 4.89
N PHE A 44 -16.56 -2.97 4.90
CA PHE A 44 -16.12 -4.30 5.29
C PHE A 44 -15.57 -4.38 6.72
N MET A 45 -15.86 -3.39 7.57
CA MET A 45 -15.35 -3.32 8.93
C MET A 45 -15.64 -4.59 9.76
N ASP A 46 -16.83 -5.16 9.60
CA ASP A 46 -17.28 -6.34 10.33
C ASP A 46 -17.22 -7.63 9.48
N THR A 47 -16.68 -7.54 8.27
CA THR A 47 -16.56 -8.68 7.34
C THR A 47 -15.10 -8.99 7.09
N PRO A 48 -14.57 -10.14 7.50
CA PRO A 48 -13.18 -10.49 7.24
C PRO A 48 -12.91 -10.57 5.73
N VAL A 49 -11.96 -9.76 5.26
CA VAL A 49 -11.48 -9.78 3.87
C VAL A 49 -9.96 -9.75 3.84
N ARG A 50 -9.36 -10.33 2.80
CA ARG A 50 -7.93 -10.20 2.55
C ARG A 50 -7.66 -9.00 1.66
N ILE A 51 -6.69 -8.17 2.02
CA ILE A 51 -6.41 -6.91 1.32
C ILE A 51 -5.04 -6.94 0.66
N ALA A 52 -4.97 -6.58 -0.61
CA ALA A 52 -3.75 -6.16 -1.28
C ALA A 52 -3.87 -4.67 -1.63
N LEU A 53 -3.03 -3.84 -1.02
CA LEU A 53 -3.01 -2.39 -1.28
C LEU A 53 -1.77 -2.03 -2.10
N MET A 54 -1.98 -1.41 -3.25
CA MET A 54 -0.91 -0.80 -4.05
C MET A 54 -0.77 0.68 -3.70
N THR A 55 0.45 1.09 -3.33
CA THR A 55 0.78 2.50 -3.11
C THR A 55 1.89 2.94 -4.06
N THR A 56 3.07 3.29 -3.58
CA THR A 56 4.21 3.69 -4.41
C THR A 56 5.52 3.60 -3.63
N ILE A 57 6.62 3.32 -4.32
CA ILE A 57 7.97 3.54 -3.80
C ILE A 57 8.17 5.01 -3.48
N GLY A 58 9.01 5.34 -2.50
CA GLY A 58 9.26 6.71 -2.05
C GLY A 58 8.13 7.31 -1.21
N VAL A 59 7.15 6.52 -0.76
CA VAL A 59 6.00 7.00 0.02
C VAL A 59 6.41 7.66 1.36
N THR A 60 7.61 7.36 1.85
CA THR A 60 8.16 7.99 3.07
C THR A 60 8.94 9.28 2.78
N GLU A 61 9.21 9.61 1.50
CA GLU A 61 9.89 10.84 1.08
C GLU A 61 8.93 12.04 1.08
N ARG A 62 8.66 12.57 2.26
CA ARG A 62 7.72 13.66 2.49
C ARG A 62 8.22 15.01 1.98
N LEU A 63 9.55 15.19 1.95
CA LEU A 63 10.17 16.48 1.65
C LEU A 63 10.44 16.70 0.15
N SER A 64 10.17 15.71 -0.71
CA SER A 64 10.28 15.90 -2.15
C SER A 64 9.39 17.06 -2.62
N SER A 65 9.89 17.87 -3.55
CA SER A 65 9.14 19.00 -4.09
C SER A 65 7.81 18.59 -4.73
N TRP A 66 7.75 17.37 -5.24
CA TRP A 66 6.53 16.80 -5.79
C TRP A 66 5.50 16.52 -4.69
N ASN A 67 5.90 15.83 -3.59
CA ASN A 67 4.98 15.55 -2.48
C ASN A 67 4.54 16.83 -1.76
N GLN A 68 5.41 17.81 -1.59
CA GLN A 68 5.03 19.11 -1.02
C GLN A 68 3.94 19.83 -1.82
N ARG A 69 3.89 19.62 -3.14
CA ARG A 69 2.84 20.19 -4.00
C ARG A 69 1.56 19.38 -4.02
N THR A 70 1.67 18.04 -4.00
CA THR A 70 0.56 17.12 -4.29
C THR A 70 0.04 16.37 -3.08
N GLU A 71 0.86 16.19 -2.05
CA GLU A 71 0.60 15.37 -0.85
C GLU A 71 0.25 13.89 -1.18
N VAL A 72 0.56 13.40 -2.39
CA VAL A 72 0.18 12.05 -2.80
C VAL A 72 0.88 10.99 -1.94
N HIS A 73 2.18 11.14 -1.66
CA HIS A 73 2.90 10.23 -0.77
C HIS A 73 2.30 10.21 0.64
N ASP A 74 2.02 11.38 1.20
CA ASP A 74 1.43 11.50 2.53
C ASP A 74 0.04 10.82 2.59
N TRP A 75 -0.82 11.05 1.59
CA TRP A 75 -2.16 10.44 1.58
C TRP A 75 -2.12 8.93 1.30
N LYS A 76 -1.21 8.44 0.46
CA LYS A 76 -0.96 7.00 0.28
C LYS A 76 -0.45 6.36 1.58
N ARG A 77 0.51 6.97 2.27
CA ARG A 77 1.00 6.45 3.57
C ARG A 77 -0.10 6.43 4.63
N ARG A 78 -1.00 7.41 4.65
CA ARG A 78 -2.19 7.42 5.51
C ARG A 78 -3.14 6.27 5.18
N SER A 79 -3.34 5.95 3.90
CA SER A 79 -4.16 4.78 3.54
C SER A 79 -3.51 3.46 3.95
N GLU A 80 -2.18 3.33 3.87
CA GLU A 80 -1.46 2.18 4.44
C GLU A 80 -1.70 2.03 5.94
N ARG A 81 -1.66 3.14 6.69
CA ARG A 81 -1.96 3.16 8.13
C ARG A 81 -3.38 2.69 8.43
N LEU A 82 -4.36 3.10 7.63
CA LEU A 82 -5.75 2.62 7.78
C LEU A 82 -5.85 1.12 7.55
N VAL A 83 -5.21 0.60 6.51
CA VAL A 83 -5.20 -0.83 6.21
C VAL A 83 -4.56 -1.62 7.36
N ARG A 84 -3.44 -1.16 7.92
CA ARG A 84 -2.81 -1.80 9.09
C ARG A 84 -3.70 -1.76 10.32
N ALA A 85 -4.37 -0.62 10.57
CA ALA A 85 -5.26 -0.45 11.71
C ALA A 85 -6.58 -1.21 11.58
N SER A 86 -6.99 -1.59 10.38
CA SER A 86 -8.31 -2.19 10.11
C SER A 86 -8.50 -3.60 10.72
N GLY A 87 -7.41 -4.27 11.09
CA GLY A 87 -7.45 -5.64 11.62
C GLY A 87 -7.60 -6.73 10.54
N HIS A 88 -7.80 -6.37 9.28
CA HIS A 88 -7.80 -7.32 8.17
C HIS A 88 -6.40 -7.89 7.91
N ILE A 89 -6.34 -9.10 7.34
CA ILE A 89 -5.10 -9.62 6.80
C ILE A 89 -4.75 -8.82 5.54
N TYR A 90 -3.55 -8.28 5.48
CA TYR A 90 -3.15 -7.41 4.37
C TYR A 90 -1.78 -7.74 3.78
N THR A 91 -1.55 -7.21 2.59
CA THR A 91 -0.23 -7.04 1.96
C THR A 91 -0.19 -5.66 1.32
N ILE A 92 0.82 -4.86 1.65
CA ILE A 92 1.02 -3.52 1.07
C ILE A 92 2.21 -3.56 0.12
N VAL A 93 1.96 -3.20 -1.12
CA VAL A 93 2.93 -3.23 -2.21
C VAL A 93 3.21 -1.80 -2.67
N ARG A 94 4.48 -1.42 -2.68
CA ARG A 94 4.99 -0.12 -3.11
C ARG A 94 5.78 -0.29 -4.41
N PRO A 95 5.13 -0.32 -5.58
CA PRO A 95 5.84 -0.53 -6.84
C PRO A 95 6.74 0.64 -7.19
N GLY A 96 7.83 0.33 -7.89
CA GLY A 96 8.67 1.29 -8.59
C GLY A 96 7.96 1.92 -9.79
N TRP A 97 8.71 2.51 -10.70
CA TRP A 97 8.20 3.18 -11.90
C TRP A 97 7.64 2.18 -12.90
N PHE A 98 6.39 2.40 -13.35
CA PHE A 98 5.64 1.46 -14.16
C PHE A 98 6.11 1.46 -15.62
N ASP A 99 6.40 0.26 -16.15
CA ASP A 99 6.73 0.01 -17.55
C ASP A 99 7.97 0.80 -18.07
N TYR A 100 8.91 1.09 -17.17
CA TYR A 100 10.24 1.61 -17.52
C TYR A 100 11.31 0.51 -17.53
N ASN A 101 10.94 -0.73 -17.22
CA ASN A 101 11.86 -1.87 -17.22
C ASN A 101 12.24 -2.28 -18.63
N ASN A 102 13.47 -2.77 -18.77
CA ASN A 102 13.98 -3.33 -20.01
C ASN A 102 13.41 -4.74 -20.27
N ASP A 103 13.54 -5.22 -21.50
CA ASP A 103 13.03 -6.52 -21.94
C ASP A 103 13.67 -7.72 -21.21
N ASP A 104 14.80 -7.54 -20.52
CA ASP A 104 15.50 -8.57 -19.75
C ASP A 104 15.31 -8.43 -18.24
N GLU A 105 14.46 -7.50 -17.79
CA GLU A 105 14.17 -7.25 -16.36
C GLU A 105 12.90 -7.97 -15.93
N HIS A 106 12.99 -9.30 -15.78
CA HIS A 106 11.87 -10.15 -15.36
C HIS A 106 11.96 -10.61 -13.91
N ARG A 107 13.14 -10.51 -13.29
CA ARG A 107 13.36 -10.94 -11.91
C ARG A 107 12.74 -9.96 -10.94
N ILE A 108 11.72 -10.38 -10.21
CA ILE A 108 11.06 -9.60 -9.15
C ILE A 108 11.97 -9.53 -7.92
N VAL A 109 12.12 -8.32 -7.36
CA VAL A 109 12.82 -8.05 -6.11
C VAL A 109 11.91 -7.31 -5.17
N MET A 110 11.84 -7.78 -3.93
CA MET A 110 11.06 -7.17 -2.85
C MET A 110 12.00 -6.56 -1.82
N LEU A 111 11.83 -5.26 -1.53
CA LEU A 111 12.68 -4.49 -0.62
C LEU A 111 11.83 -3.97 0.55
N GLN A 112 12.48 -3.58 1.64
CA GLN A 112 11.78 -2.99 2.80
C GLN A 112 12.53 -1.76 3.34
N GLY A 113 11.75 -0.78 3.82
CA GLY A 113 12.26 0.42 4.48
C GLY A 113 12.28 1.66 3.60
N ASP A 114 11.77 1.55 2.37
CA ASP A 114 11.52 2.66 1.45
C ASP A 114 12.72 3.64 1.35
N ARG A 115 13.88 3.10 0.96
CA ARG A 115 15.16 3.84 1.00
C ARG A 115 15.59 4.46 -0.33
N ARG A 116 14.85 4.21 -1.40
CA ARG A 116 15.15 4.73 -2.74
C ARG A 116 14.29 5.97 -3.01
N HIS A 117 14.91 7.13 -3.07
CA HIS A 117 14.22 8.43 -3.13
C HIS A 117 14.80 9.37 -4.20
N ALA A 118 15.30 8.85 -5.32
CA ALA A 118 15.78 9.67 -6.43
C ALA A 118 14.64 10.44 -7.12
N GLY A 119 13.42 9.91 -7.05
CA GLY A 119 12.25 10.46 -7.73
C GLY A 119 12.32 10.25 -9.24
N THR A 120 13.05 9.24 -9.68
CA THR A 120 13.28 8.84 -11.08
C THR A 120 13.24 7.30 -11.20
N PRO A 121 13.22 6.72 -12.41
CA PRO A 121 13.30 5.26 -12.61
C PRO A 121 14.52 4.59 -11.94
N GLU A 122 15.51 5.36 -11.49
CA GLU A 122 16.64 4.85 -10.68
C GLU A 122 16.20 4.29 -9.32
N ASP A 123 15.03 4.68 -8.81
CA ASP A 123 14.43 4.09 -7.61
C ASP A 123 14.05 2.63 -7.81
N GLY A 124 13.91 2.22 -9.05
CA GLY A 124 13.53 0.89 -9.49
C GLY A 124 12.33 0.94 -10.44
N VAL A 125 12.27 -0.03 -11.32
CA VAL A 125 11.26 -0.16 -12.38
C VAL A 125 10.51 -1.47 -12.22
N ILE A 126 9.30 -1.56 -12.77
CA ILE A 126 8.47 -2.76 -12.70
C ILE A 126 7.38 -2.69 -13.78
N SER A 127 7.03 -3.79 -14.41
CA SER A 127 5.89 -3.81 -15.34
C SER A 127 4.57 -3.93 -14.59
N ARG A 128 3.49 -3.39 -15.18
CA ARG A 128 2.13 -3.54 -14.63
C ARG A 128 1.70 -5.01 -14.54
N GLU A 129 2.18 -5.85 -15.43
CA GLU A 129 1.92 -7.30 -15.40
C GLU A 129 2.54 -7.94 -14.16
N GLN A 130 3.80 -7.63 -13.85
CA GLN A 130 4.49 -8.12 -12.65
C GLN A 130 3.83 -7.61 -11.37
N ILE A 131 3.38 -6.34 -11.35
CA ILE A 131 2.61 -5.80 -10.21
C ILE A 131 1.33 -6.60 -10.01
N ALA A 132 0.56 -6.83 -11.07
CA ALA A 132 -0.68 -7.59 -11.00
C ALA A 132 -0.45 -9.03 -10.52
N GLN A 133 0.59 -9.69 -11.01
CA GLN A 133 1.00 -11.02 -10.56
C GLN A 133 1.26 -11.04 -9.04
N VAL A 134 2.03 -10.08 -8.53
CA VAL A 134 2.35 -9.99 -7.09
C VAL A 134 1.11 -9.72 -6.25
N LEU A 135 0.25 -8.76 -6.66
CA LEU A 135 -0.97 -8.42 -5.93
C LEU A 135 -1.94 -9.62 -5.84
N VAL A 136 -2.16 -10.31 -6.96
CA VAL A 136 -3.04 -11.50 -6.98
C VAL A 136 -2.45 -12.64 -6.16
N THR A 137 -1.15 -12.93 -6.32
CA THR A 137 -0.48 -13.99 -5.53
C THR A 137 -0.53 -13.69 -4.04
N ALA A 138 -0.40 -12.43 -3.64
CA ALA A 138 -0.44 -12.02 -2.24
C ALA A 138 -1.79 -12.34 -1.57
N LEU A 139 -2.90 -12.37 -2.31
CA LEU A 139 -4.22 -12.65 -1.74
C LEU A 139 -4.39 -14.09 -1.25
N SER A 140 -3.69 -15.05 -1.82
CA SER A 140 -3.80 -16.48 -1.46
C SER A 140 -2.54 -17.03 -0.77
N ASN A 141 -1.44 -16.27 -0.74
CA ASN A 141 -0.17 -16.73 -0.19
C ASN A 141 -0.01 -16.33 1.29
N ASP A 142 0.06 -17.31 2.17
CA ASP A 142 0.20 -17.06 3.60
C ASP A 142 1.52 -16.38 4.00
N ALA A 143 2.58 -16.56 3.23
CA ALA A 143 3.86 -15.90 3.48
C ALA A 143 3.79 -14.38 3.21
N ALA A 144 2.76 -13.88 2.51
CA ALA A 144 2.59 -12.47 2.22
C ALA A 144 1.79 -11.70 3.31
N LYS A 145 1.26 -12.39 4.33
CA LYS A 145 0.40 -11.79 5.36
C LYS A 145 1.12 -10.71 6.18
N ASN A 146 0.46 -9.55 6.33
CA ASN A 146 0.88 -8.44 7.19
C ASN A 146 2.30 -7.94 6.88
N LYS A 147 2.56 -7.73 5.61
CA LYS A 147 3.85 -7.26 5.09
C LYS A 147 3.69 -6.03 4.22
N THR A 148 4.65 -5.13 4.35
CA THR A 148 4.83 -3.96 3.49
C THR A 148 6.20 -4.06 2.83
N PHE A 149 6.25 -3.84 1.51
CA PHE A 149 7.50 -3.92 0.76
C PHE A 149 7.45 -3.09 -0.53
N GLU A 150 8.61 -2.61 -0.97
CA GLU A 150 8.84 -2.03 -2.28
C GLU A 150 9.00 -3.15 -3.30
N LEU A 151 8.45 -2.95 -4.49
CA LEU A 151 8.43 -3.92 -5.56
C LEU A 151 9.11 -3.38 -6.81
N VAL A 152 10.19 -4.01 -7.21
CA VAL A 152 10.96 -3.63 -8.42
C VAL A 152 11.31 -4.86 -9.24
N ALA A 153 11.68 -4.66 -10.51
CA ALA A 153 12.23 -5.67 -11.39
C ALA A 153 13.74 -5.42 -11.62
N GLU A 154 14.49 -6.47 -11.76
CA GLU A 154 15.91 -6.45 -12.12
C GLU A 154 16.17 -7.45 -13.23
N ARG A 155 17.35 -7.37 -13.85
CA ARG A 155 17.78 -8.32 -14.88
C ARG A 155 17.79 -9.75 -14.36
N GLY A 156 17.26 -10.66 -15.14
CA GLY A 156 17.20 -12.09 -14.85
C GLY A 156 15.85 -12.70 -15.14
N GLU A 157 15.78 -14.01 -15.04
CA GLU A 157 14.58 -14.79 -15.31
C GLU A 157 13.47 -14.53 -14.29
N ALA A 158 12.21 -14.61 -14.75
CA ALA A 158 11.04 -14.51 -13.89
C ALA A 158 10.96 -15.72 -12.93
N GLN A 159 10.65 -15.44 -11.67
CA GLN A 159 10.40 -16.50 -10.69
C GLN A 159 9.04 -17.17 -10.95
N GLN A 160 9.01 -18.49 -10.92
CA GLN A 160 7.79 -19.29 -11.05
C GLN A 160 6.97 -19.32 -9.73
N ASP A 161 7.66 -19.21 -8.59
CA ASP A 161 7.05 -19.16 -7.26
C ASP A 161 7.58 -17.94 -6.49
N LEU A 162 6.65 -17.09 -6.03
CA LEU A 162 6.96 -15.91 -5.25
C LEU A 162 6.97 -16.16 -3.73
N THR A 163 6.59 -17.36 -3.30
CA THR A 163 6.53 -17.70 -1.87
C THR A 163 7.85 -17.50 -1.14
N PRO A 164 9.02 -17.88 -1.70
CA PRO A 164 10.31 -17.61 -1.05
C PRO A 164 10.57 -16.12 -0.85
N LEU A 165 10.23 -15.26 -1.83
CA LEU A 165 10.41 -13.82 -1.72
C LEU A 165 9.55 -13.24 -0.60
N PHE A 166 8.28 -13.63 -0.51
CA PHE A 166 7.44 -13.22 0.61
C PHE A 166 7.96 -13.72 1.95
N ALA A 167 8.47 -14.94 2.02
CA ALA A 167 8.95 -15.55 3.27
C ALA A 167 10.18 -14.83 3.85
N GLU A 168 11.04 -14.27 3.01
CA GLU A 168 12.22 -13.49 3.41
C GLU A 168 11.88 -12.13 4.03
N LEU A 169 10.70 -11.58 3.70
CA LEU A 169 10.27 -10.29 4.24
C LEU A 169 9.89 -10.40 5.71
N ARG A 170 10.17 -9.35 6.46
CA ARG A 170 9.70 -9.20 7.83
C ARG A 170 8.26 -8.72 7.86
N ASN A 171 7.49 -9.22 8.83
CA ASN A 171 6.14 -8.72 9.09
C ASN A 171 6.19 -7.30 9.67
N ASP A 172 5.18 -6.52 9.36
CA ASP A 172 4.95 -5.24 10.01
C ASP A 172 4.70 -5.45 11.52
N ASN A 173 5.11 -4.47 12.33
CA ASN A 173 4.85 -4.51 13.76
C ASN A 173 3.39 -4.10 14.02
N PRO A 174 2.53 -4.95 14.59
CA PRO A 174 1.13 -4.63 14.84
C PRO A 174 0.89 -3.46 15.81
N GLN A 175 1.94 -3.04 16.54
CA GLN A 175 1.89 -1.90 17.46
C GLN A 175 2.31 -0.57 16.78
N LYS A 176 2.74 -0.62 15.51
CA LYS A 176 3.16 0.55 14.73
C LYS A 176 2.21 0.81 13.57
N ASN A 177 2.08 2.08 13.20
CA ASN A 177 1.24 2.48 12.08
C ASN A 177 1.94 2.40 10.72
N ASP A 178 3.26 2.30 10.69
CA ASP A 178 4.09 2.31 9.48
C ASP A 178 4.75 0.94 9.21
N GLY A 179 5.29 0.75 8.02
CA GLY A 179 6.00 -0.46 7.64
C GLY A 179 7.22 -0.73 8.53
N VAL A 180 7.64 -1.98 8.62
CA VAL A 180 8.59 -2.48 9.63
C VAL A 180 9.92 -1.72 9.73
N PHE A 181 10.40 -1.17 8.63
CA PHE A 181 11.66 -0.42 8.56
C PHE A 181 11.48 1.02 8.08
N ASP A 182 10.25 1.51 8.00
CA ASP A 182 9.97 2.88 7.58
C ASP A 182 10.58 3.88 8.56
N ILE A 183 11.05 4.99 8.00
CA ILE A 183 11.52 6.12 8.80
C ILE A 183 10.35 6.73 9.58
N ASP A 184 10.60 7.04 10.87
CA ASP A 184 9.63 7.69 11.76
C ASP A 184 9.65 9.22 11.55
N ASN A 185 9.03 9.68 10.45
CA ASN A 185 8.98 11.10 10.05
C ASN A 185 7.55 11.62 9.81
N MET A 186 6.54 10.91 10.30
CA MET A 186 5.12 11.30 10.17
C MET A 186 4.37 11.02 11.48
N PRO A 187 4.71 11.78 12.56
CA PRO A 187 4.14 11.52 13.88
C PRO A 187 2.63 11.76 13.91
N LEU A 188 1.91 10.94 14.68
CA LEU A 188 0.44 11.05 14.79
C LEU A 188 -0.02 12.41 15.32
N THR A 189 0.81 13.09 16.10
CA THR A 189 0.53 14.43 16.64
C THR A 189 0.43 15.52 15.57
N GLU A 190 0.96 15.28 14.38
CA GLU A 190 0.92 16.19 13.25
C GLU A 190 -0.13 15.79 12.19
N GLU A 191 -0.82 14.68 12.42
CA GLU A 191 -1.82 14.19 11.48
C GLU A 191 -3.11 15.01 11.52
N PRO A 192 -3.79 15.19 10.38
CA PRO A 192 -5.11 15.79 10.34
C PRO A 192 -6.10 15.07 11.28
N GLU A 193 -6.96 15.84 11.94
CA GLU A 193 -7.97 15.29 12.87
C GLU A 193 -8.83 14.18 12.24
N CYS A 194 -9.17 14.32 10.94
CA CYS A 194 -9.94 13.28 10.23
C CYS A 194 -9.20 11.95 10.14
N VAL A 195 -7.86 11.96 10.03
CA VAL A 195 -7.03 10.74 9.99
C VAL A 195 -6.99 10.10 11.37
N ILE A 196 -6.80 10.90 12.41
CA ILE A 196 -6.83 10.41 13.81
C ILE A 196 -8.17 9.79 14.16
N ASN A 197 -9.27 10.43 13.76
CA ASN A 197 -10.62 9.91 13.98
C ASN A 197 -10.84 8.59 13.24
N ASP A 198 -10.38 8.47 12.00
CA ASP A 198 -10.47 7.24 11.23
C ASP A 198 -9.64 6.10 11.85
N LEU A 199 -8.40 6.37 12.28
CA LEU A 199 -7.55 5.38 12.97
C LEU A 199 -8.17 4.91 14.31
N ASN A 200 -8.73 5.84 15.10
CA ASN A 200 -9.39 5.52 16.36
C ASN A 200 -10.64 4.65 16.19
N LEU A 201 -11.32 4.75 15.05
CA LEU A 201 -12.48 3.93 14.73
C LEU A 201 -12.10 2.44 14.71
N TYR A 202 -10.97 2.10 14.07
CA TYR A 202 -10.49 0.71 13.98
C TYR A 202 -9.87 0.21 15.28
N SER A 203 -9.14 1.05 16.01
CA SER A 203 -8.52 0.68 17.29
C SER A 203 -9.54 0.27 18.36
N LYS A 204 -10.76 0.78 18.32
CA LYS A 204 -11.84 0.42 19.25
C LYS A 204 -12.43 -0.96 18.92
N ASN A 205 -12.45 -1.36 17.67
CA ASN A 205 -13.02 -2.64 17.21
C ASN A 205 -12.05 -3.82 17.40
N SER A 206 -10.74 -3.56 17.55
CA SER A 206 -9.73 -4.60 17.76
C SER A 206 -9.69 -5.16 19.20
N LYS A 207 -10.62 -4.77 20.08
CA LYS A 207 -10.67 -5.16 21.51
C LYS A 207 -11.85 -6.10 21.86
N ILE A 208 -12.45 -6.73 20.87
CA ILE A 208 -13.51 -7.73 21.11
C ILE A 208 -12.98 -9.14 20.83
#